data_95c6bb9e2d51650cbdc9cad1e8089913
#
_entry.id   95c6bb9e2d51650cbdc9cad1e8089913
#
_cell.length_a   1.000
_cell.length_b   1.000
_cell.length_c   1.000
_cell.angle_alpha   90.00
_cell.angle_beta   90.00
_cell.angle_gamma   90.00
#
_symmetry.space_group_name_H-M   'P 1'
#
loop_
_entity.id
_entity.type
_entity.pdbx_description
1 polymer ?
#
loop_
_entity_poly.entity_id
_entity_poly.type
_entity_poly.pdbx_seq_one_letter_code
_entity_poly.pdbx_strand_id
1 'polypeptide(L)'
;MKKRVLVLDDHLPSKAFLIRALTGRGFEVVGEGKSGHDALRLAQATTPDVILMAVGLPDMDGISAAGKIMEAHAAPIVLLTSHYEPDTIERAKAAGVMAYLVKPLREEELLPTVELAILRFEEFMSLRKENENLKRTLEARKTIERAKGVLMKRQGLSEAEAFSLIQKKSMDTRKPMVEIAQAIILAEEVTGGSRA
;
A
#
# COMPACT_ATOMS: atom_id res chain seq x y z
N MET A 1 -13.97 4.69 -18.08
CA MET A 1 -12.59 5.03 -18.49
C MET A 1 -11.90 3.74 -18.91
N LYS A 2 -10.94 3.79 -19.84
CA LYS A 2 -10.13 2.62 -20.18
C LYS A 2 -9.15 2.36 -19.05
N LYS A 3 -8.96 1.08 -18.68
CA LYS A 3 -7.94 0.69 -17.68
C LYS A 3 -6.54 0.85 -18.29
N ARG A 4 -5.65 1.47 -17.53
CA ARG A 4 -4.29 1.86 -17.95
C ARG A 4 -3.31 0.77 -17.57
N VAL A 5 -2.58 0.24 -18.53
CA VAL A 5 -1.65 -0.88 -18.32
C VAL A 5 -0.22 -0.49 -18.69
N LEU A 6 0.72 -0.86 -17.83
CA LEU A 6 2.16 -0.75 -18.08
C LEU A 6 2.71 -2.15 -18.41
N VAL A 7 3.49 -2.26 -19.48
CA VAL A 7 4.04 -3.54 -19.95
C VAL A 7 5.57 -3.53 -19.95
N LEU A 8 6.17 -4.42 -19.15
CA LEU A 8 7.62 -4.56 -18.98
C LEU A 8 8.05 -5.97 -19.40
N ASP A 9 8.66 -6.10 -20.54
CA ASP A 9 9.23 -7.37 -21.02
C ASP A 9 10.39 -7.04 -21.98
N ASP A 10 11.55 -7.64 -21.80
CA ASP A 10 12.70 -7.50 -22.72
C ASP A 10 12.53 -8.33 -23.98
N HIS A 11 11.68 -9.37 -23.93
CA HIS A 11 11.39 -10.23 -25.07
C HIS A 11 10.33 -9.59 -25.99
N LEU A 12 10.78 -9.02 -27.11
CA LEU A 12 9.92 -8.27 -28.06
C LEU A 12 8.66 -9.02 -28.51
N PRO A 13 8.71 -10.33 -28.90
CA PRO A 13 7.52 -11.06 -29.30
C PRO A 13 6.46 -11.16 -28.20
N SER A 14 6.86 -11.42 -26.95
CA SER A 14 5.93 -11.46 -25.79
C SER A 14 5.30 -10.10 -25.56
N LYS A 15 6.09 -9.04 -25.61
CA LYS A 15 5.62 -7.67 -25.40
C LYS A 15 4.61 -7.26 -26.48
N ALA A 16 4.92 -7.53 -27.76
CA ALA A 16 4.00 -7.26 -28.87
C ALA A 16 2.66 -8.03 -28.73
N PHE A 17 2.72 -9.27 -28.30
CA PHE A 17 1.53 -10.08 -28.02
C PHE A 17 0.67 -9.43 -26.91
N LEU A 18 1.28 -9.06 -25.77
CA LEU A 18 0.59 -8.44 -24.64
C LEU A 18 -0.10 -7.14 -25.06
N ILE A 19 0.62 -6.25 -25.76
CA ILE A 19 0.07 -4.97 -26.21
C ILE A 19 -1.14 -5.18 -27.10
N ARG A 20 -1.03 -6.07 -28.09
CA ARG A 20 -2.12 -6.38 -29.00
C ARG A 20 -3.34 -6.96 -28.27
N ALA A 21 -3.14 -7.95 -27.41
CA ALA A 21 -4.20 -8.62 -26.68
C ALA A 21 -4.94 -7.64 -25.74
N LEU A 22 -4.21 -6.82 -25.00
CA LEU A 22 -4.77 -5.86 -24.06
C LEU A 22 -5.50 -4.70 -24.77
N THR A 23 -4.89 -4.12 -25.81
CA THR A 23 -5.52 -3.03 -26.59
C THR A 23 -6.80 -3.50 -27.29
N GLY A 24 -6.81 -4.73 -27.82
CA GLY A 24 -7.99 -5.35 -28.43
C GLY A 24 -9.17 -5.52 -27.47
N ARG A 25 -8.92 -5.50 -26.16
CA ARG A 25 -9.92 -5.62 -25.09
C ARG A 25 -10.18 -4.30 -24.35
N GLY A 26 -9.73 -3.21 -24.88
CA GLY A 26 -10.05 -1.86 -24.41
C GLY A 26 -9.13 -1.33 -23.30
N PHE A 27 -8.02 -2.00 -23.01
CA PHE A 27 -6.98 -1.43 -22.15
C PHE A 27 -6.19 -0.36 -22.92
N GLU A 28 -5.65 0.61 -22.18
CA GLU A 28 -4.75 1.63 -22.70
C GLU A 28 -3.32 1.33 -22.23
N VAL A 29 -2.42 1.03 -23.15
CA VAL A 29 -1.00 0.85 -22.83
C VAL A 29 -0.37 2.23 -22.61
N VAL A 30 -0.08 2.57 -21.36
CA VAL A 30 0.42 3.89 -20.95
C VAL A 30 1.95 3.96 -20.90
N GLY A 31 2.61 2.82 -21.08
CA GLY A 31 4.06 2.76 -21.16
C GLY A 31 4.55 1.36 -21.47
N GLU A 32 5.74 1.31 -22.03
CA GLU A 32 6.46 0.08 -22.34
C GLU A 32 7.92 0.20 -21.89
N GLY A 33 8.45 -0.87 -21.33
CA GLY A 33 9.84 -0.94 -20.91
C GLY A 33 10.44 -2.32 -21.12
N LYS A 34 11.73 -2.43 -20.83
CA LYS A 34 12.51 -3.66 -20.99
C LYS A 34 13.42 -3.95 -19.80
N SER A 35 13.36 -3.13 -18.74
CA SER A 35 14.24 -3.21 -17.59
C SER A 35 13.50 -2.93 -16.28
N GLY A 36 14.05 -3.36 -15.15
CA GLY A 36 13.51 -3.05 -13.83
C GLY A 36 13.57 -1.55 -13.50
N HIS A 37 14.60 -0.84 -13.97
CA HIS A 37 14.67 0.62 -13.85
C HIS A 37 13.57 1.32 -14.66
N ASP A 38 13.25 0.82 -15.88
CA ASP A 38 12.09 1.30 -16.62
C ASP A 38 10.79 1.10 -15.84
N ALA A 39 10.64 -0.06 -15.18
CA ALA A 39 9.47 -0.37 -14.38
C ALA A 39 9.24 0.67 -13.28
N LEU A 40 10.27 0.99 -12.51
CA LEU A 40 10.20 1.98 -11.43
C LEU A 40 9.85 3.37 -11.97
N ARG A 41 10.59 3.82 -12.97
CA ARG A 41 10.42 5.14 -13.59
C ARG A 41 9.04 5.32 -14.22
N LEU A 42 8.58 4.32 -15.00
CA LEU A 42 7.30 4.39 -15.70
C LEU A 42 6.11 4.22 -14.77
N ALA A 43 6.19 3.36 -13.75
CA ALA A 43 5.14 3.22 -12.75
C ALA A 43 4.84 4.55 -12.06
N GLN A 44 5.90 5.28 -11.67
CA GLN A 44 5.76 6.61 -11.07
C GLN A 44 5.20 7.65 -12.04
N ALA A 45 5.70 7.67 -13.28
CA ALA A 45 5.33 8.69 -14.26
C ALA A 45 3.91 8.49 -14.81
N THR A 46 3.45 7.24 -14.93
CA THR A 46 2.19 6.93 -15.61
C THR A 46 1.05 6.55 -14.67
N THR A 47 1.31 6.22 -13.40
CA THR A 47 0.28 5.76 -12.44
C THR A 47 -0.69 4.76 -13.09
N PRO A 48 -0.22 3.55 -13.48
CA PRO A 48 -1.03 2.56 -14.18
C PRO A 48 -2.04 1.88 -13.24
N ASP A 49 -3.15 1.39 -13.80
CA ASP A 49 -4.13 0.58 -13.07
C ASP A 49 -3.66 -0.88 -12.90
N VAL A 50 -2.71 -1.33 -13.73
CA VAL A 50 -2.08 -2.65 -13.64
C VAL A 50 -0.72 -2.65 -14.34
N ILE A 51 0.21 -3.44 -13.82
CA ILE A 51 1.55 -3.64 -14.38
C ILE A 51 1.73 -5.11 -14.75
N LEU A 52 2.05 -5.38 -16.02
CA LEU A 52 2.52 -6.70 -16.45
C LEU A 52 4.04 -6.65 -16.60
N MET A 53 4.76 -7.51 -15.88
CA MET A 53 6.21 -7.41 -15.80
C MET A 53 6.88 -8.78 -15.84
N ALA A 54 7.86 -8.96 -16.73
CA ALA A 54 8.68 -10.15 -16.78
C ALA A 54 9.52 -10.29 -15.50
N VAL A 55 9.67 -11.52 -14.99
CA VAL A 55 10.59 -11.81 -13.86
C VAL A 55 12.03 -11.61 -14.29
N GLY A 56 12.44 -12.16 -15.44
CA GLY A 56 13.80 -12.07 -15.95
C GLY A 56 14.06 -10.78 -16.72
N LEU A 57 14.20 -9.66 -16.04
CA LEU A 57 14.64 -8.40 -16.65
C LEU A 57 16.17 -8.25 -16.53
N PRO A 58 16.84 -7.54 -17.47
CA PRO A 58 18.30 -7.59 -17.60
C PRO A 58 19.09 -6.89 -16.49
N ASP A 59 18.53 -5.92 -15.81
CA ASP A 59 19.24 -5.07 -14.83
C ASP A 59 18.81 -5.30 -13.38
N MET A 60 17.56 -5.62 -13.18
CA MET A 60 16.95 -5.91 -11.88
C MET A 60 15.84 -6.92 -12.11
N ASP A 61 15.83 -8.01 -11.35
CA ASP A 61 14.76 -8.99 -11.47
C ASP A 61 13.38 -8.35 -11.16
N GLY A 62 12.34 -8.79 -11.91
CA GLY A 62 11.00 -8.21 -11.83
C GLY A 62 10.37 -8.34 -10.45
N ILE A 63 10.76 -9.33 -9.62
CA ILE A 63 10.24 -9.47 -8.26
C ILE A 63 10.80 -8.36 -7.37
N SER A 64 12.10 -8.08 -7.49
CA SER A 64 12.72 -6.96 -6.75
C SER A 64 12.15 -5.61 -7.18
N ALA A 65 11.90 -5.44 -8.49
CA ALA A 65 11.22 -4.24 -8.99
C ALA A 65 9.80 -4.12 -8.45
N ALA A 66 9.06 -5.24 -8.41
CA ALA A 66 7.70 -5.28 -7.86
C ALA A 66 7.64 -4.83 -6.39
N GLY A 67 8.55 -5.33 -5.54
CA GLY A 67 8.61 -4.91 -4.15
C GLY A 67 8.79 -3.40 -3.99
N LYS A 68 9.73 -2.81 -4.74
CA LYS A 68 9.97 -1.36 -4.72
C LYS A 68 8.78 -0.54 -5.24
N ILE A 69 8.09 -1.04 -6.28
CA ILE A 69 6.87 -0.39 -6.80
C ILE A 69 5.76 -0.43 -5.75
N MET A 70 5.56 -1.57 -5.09
CA MET A 70 4.53 -1.72 -4.06
C MET A 70 4.77 -0.83 -2.83
N GLU A 71 6.02 -0.55 -2.50
CA GLU A 71 6.38 0.40 -1.42
C GLU A 71 6.12 1.85 -1.79
N ALA A 72 6.42 2.24 -3.03
CA ALA A 72 6.36 3.62 -3.49
C ALA A 72 5.00 4.00 -4.10
N HIS A 73 4.45 3.13 -4.93
CA HIS A 73 3.23 3.36 -5.72
C HIS A 73 2.44 2.06 -5.85
N ALA A 74 1.58 1.79 -4.90
CA ALA A 74 0.82 0.56 -4.90
C ALA A 74 -0.07 0.43 -6.15
N ALA A 75 0.30 -0.48 -7.06
CA ALA A 75 -0.46 -0.89 -8.22
C ALA A 75 -0.43 -2.42 -8.35
N PRO A 76 -1.50 -3.07 -8.83
CA PRO A 76 -1.50 -4.52 -9.02
C PRO A 76 -0.47 -4.94 -10.05
N ILE A 77 0.35 -5.93 -9.67
CA ILE A 77 1.42 -6.46 -10.52
C ILE A 77 1.10 -7.91 -10.88
N VAL A 78 1.15 -8.21 -12.17
CA VAL A 78 1.10 -9.55 -12.75
C VAL A 78 2.48 -9.88 -13.30
N LEU A 79 3.15 -10.88 -12.73
CA LEU A 79 4.45 -11.31 -13.21
C LEU A 79 4.33 -12.30 -14.37
N LEU A 80 5.29 -12.21 -15.29
CA LEU A 80 5.42 -13.09 -16.45
C LEU A 80 6.71 -13.90 -16.28
N THR A 81 6.59 -15.22 -16.19
CA THR A 81 7.76 -16.10 -15.96
C THR A 81 7.85 -17.20 -17.00
N SER A 82 9.05 -17.62 -17.33
CA SER A 82 9.29 -18.78 -18.19
C SER A 82 9.35 -20.09 -17.41
N HIS A 83 9.50 -20.02 -16.08
CA HIS A 83 9.70 -21.19 -15.22
C HIS A 83 8.81 -21.11 -14.00
N TYR A 84 8.27 -22.26 -13.61
CA TYR A 84 7.58 -22.44 -12.36
C TYR A 84 8.55 -22.95 -11.30
N GLU A 85 9.00 -22.07 -10.43
CA GLU A 85 9.87 -22.44 -9.31
C GLU A 85 9.19 -22.03 -8.00
N PRO A 86 9.06 -22.95 -7.02
CA PRO A 86 8.39 -22.66 -5.73
C PRO A 86 9.01 -21.45 -5.01
N ASP A 87 10.34 -21.32 -5.06
CA ASP A 87 11.05 -20.19 -4.43
C ASP A 87 10.69 -18.83 -5.06
N THR A 88 10.55 -18.82 -6.38
CA THR A 88 10.10 -17.63 -7.13
C THR A 88 8.71 -17.19 -6.70
N ILE A 89 7.81 -18.15 -6.42
CA ILE A 89 6.44 -17.85 -5.98
C ILE A 89 6.44 -17.25 -4.57
N GLU A 90 7.22 -17.81 -3.64
CA GLU A 90 7.29 -17.28 -2.28
C GLU A 90 7.89 -15.86 -2.27
N ARG A 91 8.91 -15.60 -3.08
CA ARG A 91 9.48 -14.26 -3.27
C ARG A 91 8.45 -13.29 -3.87
N ALA A 92 7.69 -13.71 -4.88
CA ALA A 92 6.64 -12.90 -5.51
C ALA A 92 5.52 -12.55 -4.51
N LYS A 93 5.08 -13.50 -3.68
CA LYS A 93 4.13 -13.26 -2.60
C LYS A 93 4.65 -12.24 -1.60
N ALA A 94 5.90 -12.40 -1.14
CA ALA A 94 6.53 -11.47 -0.21
C ALA A 94 6.65 -10.05 -0.79
N ALA A 95 6.85 -9.92 -2.10
CA ALA A 95 6.87 -8.65 -2.83
C ALA A 95 5.47 -8.04 -3.07
N GLY A 96 4.39 -8.71 -2.67
CA GLY A 96 3.02 -8.21 -2.83
C GLY A 96 2.43 -8.38 -4.24
N VAL A 97 2.98 -9.29 -5.04
CA VAL A 97 2.50 -9.58 -6.40
C VAL A 97 1.11 -10.24 -6.35
N MET A 98 0.20 -9.79 -7.20
CA MET A 98 -1.21 -10.25 -7.19
C MET A 98 -1.43 -11.53 -7.99
N ALA A 99 -0.68 -11.73 -9.08
CA ALA A 99 -0.79 -12.90 -9.93
C ALA A 99 0.49 -13.12 -10.74
N TYR A 100 0.63 -14.29 -11.33
CA TYR A 100 1.66 -14.59 -12.32
C TYR A 100 1.09 -15.38 -13.48
N LEU A 101 1.72 -15.27 -14.65
CA LEU A 101 1.43 -16.04 -15.86
C LEU A 101 2.70 -16.71 -16.34
N VAL A 102 2.58 -17.97 -16.76
CA VAL A 102 3.69 -18.75 -17.28
C VAL A 102 3.74 -18.60 -18.80
N LYS A 103 4.91 -18.30 -19.35
CA LYS A 103 5.16 -18.28 -20.80
C LYS A 103 5.20 -19.72 -21.35
N PRO A 104 4.64 -20.01 -22.55
CA PRO A 104 4.09 -19.06 -23.52
C PRO A 104 2.71 -18.52 -23.11
N LEU A 105 2.52 -17.20 -23.26
CA LEU A 105 1.30 -16.51 -22.86
C LEU A 105 0.12 -16.85 -23.78
N ARG A 106 -1.05 -17.06 -23.20
CA ARG A 106 -2.30 -17.30 -23.91
C ARG A 106 -3.29 -16.19 -23.61
N GLU A 107 -4.00 -15.72 -24.65
CA GLU A 107 -5.00 -14.65 -24.49
C GLU A 107 -6.13 -15.06 -23.53
N GLU A 108 -6.51 -16.32 -23.54
CA GLU A 108 -7.56 -16.90 -22.69
C GLU A 108 -7.22 -16.82 -21.19
N GLU A 109 -5.93 -16.88 -20.85
CA GLU A 109 -5.45 -16.80 -19.46
C GLU A 109 -5.10 -15.35 -19.06
N LEU A 110 -4.64 -14.54 -20.01
CA LEU A 110 -4.16 -13.19 -19.76
C LEU A 110 -5.23 -12.29 -19.17
N LEU A 111 -6.36 -12.18 -19.85
CA LEU A 111 -7.41 -11.23 -19.49
C LEU A 111 -8.06 -11.54 -18.15
N PRO A 112 -8.52 -12.79 -17.89
CA PRO A 112 -9.07 -13.12 -16.59
C PRO A 112 -8.08 -12.90 -15.44
N THR A 113 -6.79 -13.19 -15.67
CA THR A 113 -5.75 -12.98 -14.66
C THR A 113 -5.53 -11.51 -14.37
N VAL A 114 -5.48 -10.66 -15.40
CA VAL A 114 -5.34 -9.20 -15.23
C VAL A 114 -6.53 -8.60 -14.51
N GLU A 115 -7.75 -8.95 -14.91
CA GLU A 115 -8.97 -8.45 -14.28
C GLU A 115 -9.07 -8.89 -12.81
N LEU A 116 -8.77 -10.16 -12.54
CA LEU A 116 -8.76 -10.68 -11.17
C LEU A 116 -7.67 -10.04 -10.31
N ALA A 117 -6.49 -9.79 -10.89
CA ALA A 117 -5.41 -9.11 -10.17
C ALA A 117 -5.81 -7.69 -9.74
N ILE A 118 -6.48 -6.94 -10.61
CA ILE A 118 -7.00 -5.61 -10.30
C ILE A 118 -8.02 -5.68 -9.17
N LEU A 119 -9.01 -6.56 -9.28
CA LEU A 119 -10.07 -6.72 -8.29
C LEU A 119 -9.51 -7.08 -6.91
N ARG A 120 -8.62 -8.07 -6.85
CA ARG A 120 -7.98 -8.49 -5.58
C ARG A 120 -7.14 -7.39 -4.96
N PHE A 121 -6.48 -6.59 -5.80
CA PHE A 121 -5.71 -5.46 -5.31
C PHE A 121 -6.59 -4.37 -4.69
N GLU A 122 -7.72 -4.05 -5.31
CA GLU A 122 -8.71 -3.11 -4.77
C GLU A 122 -9.23 -3.57 -3.41
N GLU A 123 -9.58 -4.85 -3.28
CA GLU A 123 -10.00 -5.46 -2.00
C GLU A 123 -8.89 -5.39 -0.95
N PHE A 124 -7.65 -5.75 -1.32
CA PHE A 124 -6.48 -5.70 -0.44
C PHE A 124 -6.23 -4.27 0.08
N MET A 125 -6.27 -3.28 -0.81
CA MET A 125 -6.05 -1.87 -0.44
C MET A 125 -7.16 -1.33 0.45
N SER A 126 -8.42 -1.74 0.23
CA SER A 126 -9.55 -1.41 1.09
C SER A 126 -9.36 -1.95 2.50
N LEU A 127 -9.03 -3.24 2.63
CA LEU A 127 -8.77 -3.89 3.92
C LEU A 127 -7.56 -3.29 4.64
N ARG A 128 -6.51 -2.98 3.91
CA ARG A 128 -5.31 -2.32 4.46
C ARG A 128 -5.66 -0.95 5.05
N LYS A 129 -6.41 -0.14 4.31
CA LYS A 129 -6.87 1.18 4.77
C LYS A 129 -7.75 1.08 6.02
N GLU A 130 -8.68 0.12 6.04
CA GLU A 130 -9.52 -0.13 7.22
C GLU A 130 -8.67 -0.55 8.43
N ASN A 131 -7.72 -1.46 8.25
CA ASN A 131 -6.81 -1.89 9.31
C ASN A 131 -5.97 -0.73 9.87
N GLU A 132 -5.43 0.13 8.99
CA GLU A 132 -4.70 1.33 9.41
C GLU A 132 -5.58 2.31 10.19
N ASN A 133 -6.83 2.50 9.76
CA ASN A 133 -7.79 3.35 10.47
C ASN A 133 -8.15 2.78 11.85
N LEU A 134 -8.38 1.46 11.95
CA LEU A 134 -8.64 0.79 13.22
C LEU A 134 -7.46 0.90 14.18
N LYS A 135 -6.23 0.71 13.69
CA LYS A 135 -5.01 0.89 14.49
C LYS A 135 -4.90 2.33 15.01
N ARG A 136 -5.09 3.34 14.14
CA ARG A 136 -5.06 4.75 14.55
C ARG A 136 -6.11 5.06 15.62
N THR A 137 -7.32 4.53 15.45
CA THR A 137 -8.42 4.73 16.41
C THR A 137 -8.08 4.10 17.77
N LEU A 138 -7.51 2.89 17.75
CA LEU A 138 -7.11 2.20 18.98
C LEU A 138 -5.99 2.97 19.71
N GLU A 139 -4.97 3.41 19.00
CA GLU A 139 -3.87 4.18 19.61
C GLU A 139 -4.34 5.57 20.10
N ALA A 140 -5.24 6.22 19.39
CA ALA A 140 -5.88 7.46 19.85
C ALA A 140 -6.64 7.23 21.16
N ARG A 141 -7.42 6.13 21.25
CA ARG A 141 -8.16 5.78 22.48
C ARG A 141 -7.22 5.50 23.64
N LYS A 142 -6.17 4.72 23.44
CA LYS A 142 -5.15 4.46 24.48
C LYS A 142 -4.51 5.74 24.98
N THR A 143 -4.19 6.67 24.07
CA THR A 143 -3.58 7.97 24.41
C THR A 143 -4.55 8.82 25.25
N ILE A 144 -5.82 8.87 24.87
CA ILE A 144 -6.86 9.60 25.65
C ILE A 144 -7.04 8.98 27.03
N GLU A 145 -7.13 7.66 27.14
CA GLU A 145 -7.24 6.96 28.42
C GLU A 145 -6.04 7.26 29.34
N ARG A 146 -4.82 7.25 28.81
CA ARG A 146 -3.61 7.60 29.56
C ARG A 146 -3.67 9.05 30.05
N ALA A 147 -4.10 10.00 29.21
CA ALA A 147 -4.24 11.39 29.59
C ALA A 147 -5.32 11.61 30.66
N LYS A 148 -6.46 10.89 30.59
CA LYS A 148 -7.46 10.85 31.66
C LYS A 148 -6.84 10.43 32.98
N GLY A 149 -6.08 9.32 32.97
CA GLY A 149 -5.36 8.84 34.17
C GLY A 149 -4.44 9.89 34.79
N VAL A 150 -3.73 10.66 33.94
CA VAL A 150 -2.88 11.78 34.40
C VAL A 150 -3.71 12.87 35.09
N LEU A 151 -4.82 13.30 34.46
CA LEU A 151 -5.68 14.33 35.02
C LEU A 151 -6.35 13.89 36.34
N MET A 152 -6.84 12.65 36.39
CA MET A 152 -7.40 12.06 37.60
C MET A 152 -6.40 12.07 38.74
N LYS A 153 -5.15 11.65 38.49
CA LYS A 153 -4.09 11.58 39.51
C LYS A 153 -3.63 12.96 39.97
N ARG A 154 -3.49 13.93 39.05
CA ARG A 154 -2.96 15.26 39.40
C ARG A 154 -3.99 16.23 39.94
N GLN A 155 -5.18 16.20 39.40
CA GLN A 155 -6.22 17.20 39.70
C GLN A 155 -7.37 16.62 40.54
N GLY A 156 -7.32 15.33 40.87
CA GLY A 156 -8.39 14.68 41.64
C GLY A 156 -9.71 14.56 40.90
N LEU A 157 -9.70 14.67 39.56
CA LEU A 157 -10.91 14.62 38.72
C LEU A 157 -11.45 13.20 38.65
N SER A 158 -12.75 13.07 38.55
CA SER A 158 -13.40 11.84 38.11
C SER A 158 -13.08 11.55 36.65
N GLU A 159 -13.32 10.33 36.22
CA GLU A 159 -13.10 9.92 34.81
C GLU A 159 -13.93 10.77 33.84
N ALA A 160 -15.20 11.02 34.19
CA ALA A 160 -16.11 11.83 33.37
C ALA A 160 -15.65 13.31 33.26
N GLU A 161 -15.16 13.88 34.35
CA GLU A 161 -14.61 15.25 34.36
C GLU A 161 -13.32 15.35 33.55
N ALA A 162 -12.42 14.38 33.69
CA ALA A 162 -11.19 14.32 32.91
C ALA A 162 -11.47 14.22 31.39
N PHE A 163 -12.40 13.36 30.99
CA PHE A 163 -12.84 13.26 29.60
C PHE A 163 -13.45 14.58 29.09
N SER A 164 -14.38 15.16 29.85
CA SER A 164 -15.03 16.45 29.49
C SER A 164 -14.02 17.58 29.35
N LEU A 165 -12.98 17.61 30.18
CA LEU A 165 -11.91 18.60 30.08
C LEU A 165 -11.12 18.46 28.77
N ILE A 166 -10.72 17.21 28.41
CA ILE A 166 -10.03 16.94 27.14
C ILE A 166 -10.92 17.34 25.95
N GLN A 167 -12.19 16.95 25.99
CA GLN A 167 -13.16 17.27 24.93
C GLN A 167 -13.35 18.80 24.78
N LYS A 168 -13.55 19.52 25.87
CA LYS A 168 -13.68 20.97 25.86
C LYS A 168 -12.45 21.65 25.27
N LYS A 169 -11.26 21.25 25.69
CA LYS A 169 -10.00 21.78 25.15
C LYS A 169 -9.81 21.47 23.66
N SER A 170 -10.24 20.28 23.22
CA SER A 170 -10.26 19.93 21.80
C SER A 170 -11.14 20.89 20.98
N MET A 171 -12.34 21.19 21.48
CA MET A 171 -13.28 22.12 20.84
C MET A 171 -12.77 23.57 20.86
N ASP A 172 -12.26 24.05 22.00
CA ASP A 172 -11.75 25.40 22.17
C ASP A 172 -10.55 25.68 21.24
N THR A 173 -9.69 24.68 21.05
CA THR A 173 -8.45 24.79 20.23
C THR A 173 -8.61 24.33 18.79
N ARG A 174 -9.76 23.71 18.45
CA ARG A 174 -10.04 23.05 17.16
C ARG A 174 -8.98 21.97 16.79
N LYS A 175 -8.44 21.30 17.79
CA LYS A 175 -7.48 20.19 17.63
C LYS A 175 -8.12 18.86 17.98
N PRO A 176 -7.70 17.76 17.34
CA PRO A 176 -8.15 16.41 17.72
C PRO A 176 -7.90 16.12 19.20
N MET A 177 -8.82 15.40 19.84
CA MET A 177 -8.68 15.01 21.26
C MET A 177 -7.35 14.28 21.56
N VAL A 178 -6.84 13.50 20.59
CA VAL A 178 -5.56 12.79 20.75
C VAL A 178 -4.37 13.75 20.87
N GLU A 179 -4.38 14.88 20.17
CA GLU A 179 -3.32 15.90 20.30
C GLU A 179 -3.36 16.58 21.67
N ILE A 180 -4.57 16.88 22.18
CA ILE A 180 -4.73 17.40 23.54
C ILE A 180 -4.23 16.39 24.57
N ALA A 181 -4.59 15.12 24.39
CA ALA A 181 -4.13 14.04 25.26
C ALA A 181 -2.61 13.89 25.25
N GLN A 182 -1.97 13.95 24.10
CA GLN A 182 -0.51 13.92 23.98
C GLN A 182 0.15 15.10 24.69
N ALA A 183 -0.39 16.30 24.55
CA ALA A 183 0.11 17.48 25.25
C ALA A 183 0.02 17.35 26.77
N ILE A 184 -1.06 16.77 27.31
CA ILE A 184 -1.24 16.50 28.74
C ILE A 184 -0.18 15.50 29.23
N ILE A 185 0.03 14.41 28.49
CA ILE A 185 1.01 13.39 28.83
C ILE A 185 2.44 13.98 28.83
N LEU A 186 2.76 14.72 27.79
CA LEU A 186 4.08 15.38 27.65
C LEU A 186 4.34 16.38 28.80
N ALA A 187 3.36 17.17 29.17
CA ALA A 187 3.46 18.10 30.31
C ALA A 187 3.71 17.36 31.63
N GLU A 188 3.11 16.16 31.80
CA GLU A 188 3.37 15.29 32.96
C GLU A 188 4.81 14.79 32.99
N GLU A 189 5.30 14.27 31.88
CA GLU A 189 6.67 13.72 31.78
C GLU A 189 7.73 14.79 32.07
N VAL A 190 7.53 16.01 31.58
CA VAL A 190 8.46 17.14 31.83
C VAL A 190 8.42 17.62 33.29
N THR A 191 7.23 17.67 33.88
CA THR A 191 7.09 18.19 35.27
C THR A 191 7.23 17.11 36.33
N GLY A 192 6.97 15.84 36.02
CA GLY A 192 7.12 14.69 36.91
C GLY A 192 8.55 14.21 37.07
N GLY A 193 9.43 14.44 36.09
CA GLY A 193 10.86 14.10 36.13
C GLY A 193 11.72 15.02 37.01
N SER A 194 11.14 16.07 37.63
CA SER A 194 11.86 17.03 38.49
C SER A 194 11.71 16.74 40.01
N ARG A 195 11.19 15.57 40.37
CA ARG A 195 11.06 15.13 41.78
C ARG A 195 11.70 13.74 41.96
N ALA A 196 13.00 13.66 41.79
CA ALA A 196 13.84 12.59 42.29
C ALA A 196 15.08 13.18 42.94
#